data_c035c50158f668d8b2e2bcb4f2bc3644
#
_entry.id   c035c50158f668d8b2e2bcb4f2bc3644
#
_cell.length_a   1.000
_cell.length_b   1.000
_cell.length_c   1.000
_cell.angle_alpha   90.00
_cell.angle_beta   90.00
_cell.angle_gamma   90.00
#
_symmetry.space_group_name_H-M   'P 1'
#
loop_
_entity.id
_entity.type
_entity.pdbx_description
1 polymer ?
#
loop_
_entity_poly.entity_id
_entity_poly.type
_entity_poly.pdbx_seq_one_letter_code
_entity_poly.pdbx_strand_id
1 'polypeptide(L)'
;MLYHSPTHPYLLFRTHGDHELFNYVGYAYEEFIGNRQYKNRMLNSIIDAFFITLLRNHGANVIVPSLVEDDQNENLIFILKYIQEHFATVTLKELSSFFNYSERQLQRIIKSSTGMSFSENIQQLRMNQAIRLLANPDISIAVISEELGYSDIGNFRQAFKKFYAMT
;
A
#
# COMPACT_ATOMS: atom_id res chain seq x y z
N MET A 1 -15.18 18.65 14.69
CA MET A 1 -14.16 19.41 13.98
C MET A 1 -12.97 18.49 13.79
N LEU A 2 -12.80 17.90 12.61
CA LEU A 2 -11.67 17.02 12.30
C LEU A 2 -10.45 17.90 12.07
N TYR A 3 -9.49 17.84 12.97
CA TYR A 3 -8.22 18.56 12.83
C TYR A 3 -7.42 17.93 11.68
N HIS A 4 -7.47 18.56 10.53
CA HIS A 4 -6.52 18.30 9.45
C HIS A 4 -5.21 18.99 9.81
N SER A 5 -4.26 18.27 10.36
CA SER A 5 -2.87 18.70 10.32
C SER A 5 -2.33 18.37 8.92
N PRO A 6 -1.87 19.38 8.13
CA PRO A 6 -1.38 19.14 6.77
C PRO A 6 -0.10 18.29 6.70
N THR A 7 0.49 17.94 7.85
CA THR A 7 1.76 17.23 7.96
C THR A 7 1.62 15.77 8.38
N HIS A 8 0.40 15.31 8.80
CA HIS A 8 0.20 13.94 9.28
C HIS A 8 -1.10 13.38 8.70
N PRO A 9 -1.04 12.55 7.66
CA PRO A 9 -2.22 12.00 6.98
C PRO A 9 -2.82 10.79 7.70
N TYR A 10 -2.42 10.46 8.92
CA TYR A 10 -3.02 9.40 9.72
C TYR A 10 -3.38 9.88 11.14
N LEU A 11 -4.36 9.19 11.71
CA LEU A 11 -4.78 9.36 13.09
C LEU A 11 -4.52 8.05 13.82
N LEU A 12 -3.89 8.12 14.99
CA LEU A 12 -3.70 6.96 15.84
C LEU A 12 -4.77 6.94 16.91
N PHE A 13 -5.53 5.85 16.99
CA PHE A 13 -6.53 5.64 18.02
C PHE A 13 -6.02 4.63 19.05
N ARG A 14 -6.04 4.99 20.33
CA ARG A 14 -5.80 4.03 21.41
C ARG A 14 -7.11 3.34 21.76
N THR A 15 -7.29 2.13 21.29
CA THR A 15 -8.54 1.35 21.48
C THR A 15 -8.51 0.40 22.69
N HIS A 16 -7.34 0.25 23.34
CA HIS A 16 -7.16 -0.61 24.51
C HIS A 16 -7.74 -2.03 24.37
N GLY A 17 -7.69 -2.59 23.16
CA GLY A 17 -8.20 -3.94 22.90
C GLY A 17 -9.72 -4.02 22.80
N ASP A 18 -10.38 -2.98 22.28
CA ASP A 18 -11.83 -2.98 22.04
C ASP A 18 -12.26 -4.18 21.20
N HIS A 19 -12.94 -5.13 21.83
CA HIS A 19 -13.42 -6.37 21.22
C HIS A 19 -14.48 -6.12 20.12
N GLU A 20 -15.26 -5.03 20.21
CA GLU A 20 -16.26 -4.70 19.21
C GLU A 20 -15.58 -4.36 17.87
N LEU A 21 -14.51 -3.58 17.91
CA LEU A 21 -13.72 -3.26 16.70
C LEU A 21 -13.08 -4.51 16.09
N PHE A 22 -12.58 -5.44 16.92
CA PHE A 22 -12.06 -6.73 16.46
C PHE A 22 -13.13 -7.56 15.76
N ASN A 23 -14.36 -7.55 16.27
CA ASN A 23 -15.48 -8.28 15.64
C ASN A 23 -15.76 -7.77 14.22
N TYR A 24 -15.76 -6.45 14.01
CA TYR A 24 -15.94 -5.89 12.66
C TYR A 24 -14.85 -6.32 11.69
N VAL A 25 -13.60 -6.41 12.14
CA VAL A 25 -12.49 -6.93 11.31
C VAL A 25 -12.74 -8.39 10.95
N GLY A 26 -13.19 -9.21 11.92
CA GLY A 26 -13.57 -10.61 11.70
C GLY A 26 -14.70 -10.74 10.68
N TYR A 27 -15.78 -9.97 10.85
CA TYR A 27 -16.92 -9.98 9.92
C TYR A 27 -16.52 -9.54 8.50
N ALA A 28 -15.68 -8.51 8.40
CA ALA A 28 -15.17 -8.07 7.09
C ALA A 28 -14.30 -9.15 6.43
N TYR A 29 -13.47 -9.85 7.19
CA TYR A 29 -12.66 -10.95 6.69
C TYR A 29 -13.52 -12.13 6.20
N GLU A 30 -14.49 -12.58 7.02
CA GLU A 30 -15.40 -13.66 6.65
C GLU A 30 -16.22 -13.31 5.39
N GLU A 31 -16.69 -12.08 5.29
CA GLU A 31 -17.42 -11.62 4.10
C GLU A 31 -16.50 -11.51 2.89
N PHE A 32 -15.23 -11.09 3.10
CA PHE A 32 -14.23 -10.96 2.03
C PHE A 32 -13.86 -12.31 1.42
N ILE A 33 -13.67 -13.35 2.22
CA ILE A 33 -13.37 -14.70 1.72
C ILE A 33 -14.61 -15.42 1.19
N GLY A 34 -15.80 -15.05 1.66
CA GLY A 34 -17.07 -15.62 1.22
C GLY A 34 -17.44 -15.20 -0.21
N ASN A 35 -18.13 -16.11 -0.94
CA ASN A 35 -18.68 -15.79 -2.26
C ASN A 35 -20.20 -15.59 -2.15
N ARG A 36 -20.61 -14.58 -1.36
CA ARG A 36 -22.03 -14.30 -1.08
C ARG A 36 -22.58 -13.23 -2.00
N GLN A 37 -23.89 -13.29 -2.27
CA GLN A 37 -24.57 -12.23 -2.98
C GLN A 37 -24.52 -10.92 -2.18
N TYR A 38 -24.31 -9.78 -2.86
CA TYR A 38 -24.16 -8.44 -2.25
C TYR A 38 -22.92 -8.23 -1.38
N LYS A 39 -21.89 -9.08 -1.52
CA LYS A 39 -20.61 -9.01 -0.79
C LYS A 39 -20.05 -7.59 -0.65
N ASN A 40 -19.91 -6.85 -1.75
CA ASN A 40 -19.35 -5.49 -1.71
C ASN A 40 -20.20 -4.52 -0.89
N ARG A 41 -21.53 -4.67 -0.94
CA ARG A 41 -22.44 -3.85 -0.14
C ARG A 41 -22.32 -4.16 1.34
N MET A 42 -22.21 -5.43 1.69
CA MET A 42 -22.03 -5.87 3.07
C MET A 42 -20.69 -5.41 3.61
N LEU A 43 -19.59 -5.56 2.84
CA LEU A 43 -18.28 -5.06 3.23
C LEU A 43 -18.28 -3.56 3.51
N ASN A 44 -18.89 -2.75 2.64
CA ASN A 44 -19.01 -1.31 2.87
C ASN A 44 -19.77 -1.01 4.17
N SER A 45 -20.88 -1.70 4.42
CA SER A 45 -21.67 -1.51 5.66
C SER A 45 -20.89 -1.88 6.91
N ILE A 46 -20.07 -2.95 6.86
CA ILE A 46 -19.21 -3.36 7.97
C ILE A 46 -18.10 -2.31 8.21
N ILE A 47 -17.51 -1.79 7.15
CA ILE A 47 -16.48 -0.74 7.22
C ILE A 47 -17.08 0.55 7.80
N ASP A 48 -18.26 0.95 7.35
CA ASP A 48 -18.96 2.13 7.90
C ASP A 48 -19.25 1.96 9.39
N ALA A 49 -19.77 0.79 9.79
CA ALA A 49 -20.04 0.47 11.20
C ALA A 49 -18.75 0.51 12.03
N PHE A 50 -17.65 -0.06 11.53
CA PHE A 50 -16.34 -0.02 12.17
C PHE A 50 -15.90 1.44 12.43
N PHE A 51 -15.92 2.30 11.41
CA PHE A 51 -15.52 3.70 11.58
C PHE A 51 -16.45 4.49 12.49
N ILE A 52 -17.74 4.26 12.41
CA ILE A 52 -18.72 4.89 13.31
C ILE A 52 -18.42 4.50 14.77
N THR A 53 -18.21 3.21 15.03
CA THR A 53 -17.89 2.69 16.37
C THR A 53 -16.55 3.25 16.86
N LEU A 54 -15.51 3.23 16.00
CA LEU A 54 -14.20 3.79 16.29
C LEU A 54 -14.29 5.27 16.71
N LEU A 55 -14.96 6.09 15.91
CA LEU A 55 -15.11 7.52 16.19
C LEU A 55 -15.98 7.80 17.41
N ARG A 56 -17.04 7.01 17.62
CA ARG A 56 -17.96 7.17 18.75
C ARG A 56 -17.28 6.82 20.07
N ASN A 57 -16.59 5.68 20.12
CA ASN A 57 -16.03 5.14 21.36
C ASN A 57 -14.61 5.69 21.64
N HIS A 58 -13.83 6.00 20.59
CA HIS A 58 -12.42 6.36 20.71
C HIS A 58 -12.06 7.71 20.07
N GLY A 59 -13.04 8.47 19.60
CA GLY A 59 -12.79 9.79 18.99
C GLY A 59 -12.11 10.79 19.92
N ALA A 60 -12.30 10.66 21.25
CA ALA A 60 -11.60 11.46 22.26
C ALA A 60 -10.16 10.98 22.54
N ASN A 61 -9.83 9.75 22.13
CA ASN A 61 -8.52 9.11 22.37
C ASN A 61 -7.62 9.17 21.12
N VAL A 62 -7.92 10.08 20.21
CA VAL A 62 -7.12 10.30 19.01
C VAL A 62 -5.79 10.92 19.39
N ILE A 63 -4.72 10.26 19.00
CA ILE A 63 -3.39 10.83 19.06
C ILE A 63 -3.08 11.32 17.66
N VAL A 64 -2.90 12.64 17.55
CA VAL A 64 -2.27 13.24 16.38
C VAL A 64 -0.77 13.18 16.67
N PRO A 65 0.01 12.39 15.93
CA PRO A 65 1.44 12.33 16.18
C PRO A 65 2.03 13.73 16.12
N SER A 66 2.59 14.22 17.22
CA SER A 66 3.39 15.44 17.22
C SER A 66 4.75 15.10 16.62
N LEU A 67 5.35 16.07 15.93
CA LEU A 67 6.71 16.01 15.36
C LEU A 67 7.78 15.87 16.46
N VAL A 68 7.79 14.77 17.21
CA VAL A 68 8.85 14.45 18.15
C VAL A 68 9.62 13.24 17.62
N GLU A 69 10.67 13.52 16.91
CA GLU A 69 12.00 12.88 16.84
C GLU A 69 12.11 11.34 16.77
N ASP A 70 11.17 10.61 16.15
CA ASP A 70 11.53 9.29 15.60
C ASP A 70 11.22 9.24 14.11
N ASP A 71 11.98 10.05 13.40
CA ASP A 71 11.79 10.53 12.03
C ASP A 71 11.93 9.41 10.96
N GLN A 72 12.31 8.20 11.35
CA GLN A 72 12.61 7.14 10.39
C GLN A 72 11.42 6.20 10.09
N ASN A 73 10.49 6.04 11.01
CA ASN A 73 9.35 5.12 10.82
C ASN A 73 8.09 5.82 10.26
N GLU A 74 7.91 7.10 10.56
CA GLU A 74 6.70 7.81 10.13
C GLU A 74 6.66 8.02 8.61
N ASN A 75 7.79 8.40 8.02
CA ASN A 75 7.89 8.57 6.57
C ASN A 75 7.84 7.25 5.79
N LEU A 76 8.12 6.12 6.43
CA LEU A 76 8.18 4.82 5.77
C LEU A 76 6.86 4.43 5.10
N ILE A 77 5.75 4.57 5.81
CA ILE A 77 4.41 4.23 5.28
C ILE A 77 4.11 5.06 4.03
N PHE A 78 4.46 6.36 4.06
CA PHE A 78 4.27 7.25 2.91
C PHE A 78 5.21 6.91 1.76
N ILE A 79 6.46 6.58 2.06
CA ILE A 79 7.43 6.11 1.08
C ILE A 79 6.91 4.86 0.38
N LEU A 80 6.46 3.85 1.14
CA LEU A 80 5.94 2.60 0.58
C LEU A 80 4.64 2.80 -0.20
N LYS A 81 3.75 3.66 0.28
CA LYS A 81 2.52 4.03 -0.42
C LYS A 81 2.84 4.74 -1.73
N TYR A 82 3.73 5.73 -1.72
CA TYR A 82 4.17 6.42 -2.93
C TYR A 82 4.78 5.46 -3.95
N ILE A 83 5.64 4.53 -3.50
CA ILE A 83 6.19 3.48 -4.35
C ILE A 83 5.07 2.63 -4.96
N GLN A 84 4.08 2.24 -4.17
CA GLN A 84 2.95 1.42 -4.63
C GLN A 84 2.06 2.14 -5.65
N GLU A 85 1.88 3.45 -5.51
CA GLU A 85 1.06 4.25 -6.42
C GLU A 85 1.81 4.63 -7.72
N HIS A 86 3.15 4.70 -7.67
CA HIS A 86 3.98 5.17 -8.76
C HIS A 86 5.02 4.15 -9.26
N PHE A 87 4.85 2.86 -8.97
CA PHE A 87 5.85 1.81 -9.25
C PHE A 87 6.27 1.72 -10.73
N ALA A 88 5.42 2.16 -11.65
CA ALA A 88 5.72 2.13 -13.08
C ALA A 88 6.82 3.13 -13.48
N THR A 89 6.88 4.30 -12.81
CA THR A 89 7.71 5.43 -13.24
C THR A 89 8.68 5.93 -12.17
N VAL A 90 8.40 5.68 -10.89
CA VAL A 90 9.19 6.24 -9.79
C VAL A 90 10.64 5.80 -9.82
N THR A 91 11.54 6.76 -9.63
CA THR A 91 12.98 6.52 -9.45
C THR A 91 13.40 6.74 -8.00
N LEU A 92 14.48 6.09 -7.59
CA LEU A 92 15.04 6.30 -6.25
C LEU A 92 15.43 7.77 -6.02
N LYS A 93 15.94 8.43 -7.05
CA LYS A 93 16.33 9.85 -7.01
C LYS A 93 15.14 10.77 -6.77
N GLU A 94 14.04 10.58 -7.49
CA GLU A 94 12.80 11.35 -7.28
C GLU A 94 12.25 11.14 -5.88
N LEU A 95 12.17 9.87 -5.46
CA LEU A 95 11.67 9.51 -4.14
C LEU A 95 12.53 10.11 -3.03
N SER A 96 13.85 10.08 -3.18
CA SER A 96 14.78 10.66 -2.21
C SER A 96 14.64 12.19 -2.11
N SER A 97 14.46 12.85 -3.25
CA SER A 97 14.21 14.30 -3.30
C SER A 97 12.87 14.66 -2.68
N PHE A 98 11.81 13.88 -2.97
CA PHE A 98 10.46 14.14 -2.49
C PHE A 98 10.36 14.03 -0.95
N PHE A 99 11.02 13.01 -0.38
CA PHE A 99 11.01 12.77 1.07
C PHE A 99 12.18 13.40 1.83
N ASN A 100 13.01 14.18 1.14
CA ASN A 100 14.17 14.87 1.71
C ASN A 100 15.20 13.95 2.37
N TYR A 101 15.44 12.79 1.76
CA TYR A 101 16.49 11.84 2.14
C TYR A 101 17.61 11.80 1.10
N SER A 102 18.80 11.34 1.49
CA SER A 102 19.76 10.86 0.51
C SER A 102 19.32 9.49 -0.04
N GLU A 103 19.68 9.16 -1.28
CA GLU A 103 19.35 7.86 -1.89
C GLU A 103 19.86 6.69 -1.01
N ARG A 104 21.03 6.85 -0.40
CA ARG A 104 21.62 5.84 0.51
C ARG A 104 20.77 5.63 1.77
N GLN A 105 20.27 6.70 2.38
CA GLN A 105 19.39 6.61 3.55
C GLN A 105 18.09 5.94 3.18
N LEU A 106 17.50 6.35 2.07
CA LEU A 106 16.23 5.81 1.58
C LEU A 106 16.34 4.31 1.26
N GLN A 107 17.41 3.89 0.57
CA GLN A 107 17.68 2.45 0.34
C GLN A 107 17.77 1.66 1.63
N ARG A 108 18.46 2.21 2.65
CA ARG A 108 18.59 1.56 3.96
C ARG A 108 17.23 1.44 4.65
N ILE A 109 16.43 2.51 4.66
CA ILE A 109 15.08 2.53 5.24
C ILE A 109 14.20 1.48 4.57
N ILE A 110 14.12 1.47 3.24
CA ILE A 110 13.31 0.52 2.48
C ILE A 110 13.77 -0.91 2.78
N LYS A 111 15.07 -1.18 2.69
CA LYS A 111 15.61 -2.54 2.89
C LYS A 111 15.44 -3.05 4.32
N SER A 112 15.62 -2.21 5.33
CA SER A 112 15.44 -2.60 6.74
C SER A 112 13.98 -2.92 7.05
N SER A 113 13.04 -2.29 6.38
CA SER A 113 11.60 -2.42 6.67
C SER A 113 10.92 -3.49 5.83
N THR A 114 11.33 -3.67 4.57
CA THR A 114 10.71 -4.64 3.65
C THR A 114 11.53 -5.92 3.46
N GLY A 115 12.79 -5.93 3.90
CA GLY A 115 13.76 -6.99 3.59
C GLY A 115 14.32 -6.93 2.16
N MET A 116 13.78 -6.05 1.30
CA MET A 116 14.09 -5.95 -0.13
C MET A 116 14.67 -4.58 -0.48
N SER A 117 15.53 -4.53 -1.49
CA SER A 117 15.99 -3.27 -2.06
C SER A 117 14.84 -2.51 -2.75
N PHE A 118 15.02 -1.23 -3.05
CA PHE A 118 14.05 -0.44 -3.82
C PHE A 118 13.71 -1.11 -5.17
N SER A 119 14.72 -1.58 -5.90
CA SER A 119 14.52 -2.24 -7.20
C SER A 119 13.75 -3.55 -7.08
N GLU A 120 14.01 -4.35 -6.05
CA GLU A 120 13.26 -5.59 -5.77
C GLU A 120 11.81 -5.29 -5.42
N ASN A 121 11.54 -4.26 -4.62
CA ASN A 121 10.17 -3.82 -4.31
C ASN A 121 9.41 -3.40 -5.59
N ILE A 122 10.04 -2.57 -6.44
CA ILE A 122 9.45 -2.18 -7.74
C ILE A 122 9.17 -3.42 -8.61
N GLN A 123 10.13 -4.34 -8.70
CA GLN A 123 9.96 -5.57 -9.47
C GLN A 123 8.79 -6.40 -8.96
N GLN A 124 8.68 -6.57 -7.65
CA GLN A 124 7.57 -7.31 -7.03
C GLN A 124 6.21 -6.68 -7.36
N LEU A 125 6.10 -5.35 -7.25
CA LEU A 125 4.86 -4.64 -7.55
C LEU A 125 4.47 -4.78 -9.03
N ARG A 126 5.44 -4.61 -9.95
CA ARG A 126 5.22 -4.81 -11.38
C ARG A 126 4.75 -6.21 -11.70
N MET A 127 5.34 -7.23 -11.09
CA MET A 127 4.97 -8.63 -11.32
C MET A 127 3.60 -8.97 -10.74
N ASN A 128 3.27 -8.46 -9.56
CA ASN A 128 1.95 -8.64 -8.98
C ASN A 128 0.85 -8.00 -9.84
N GLN A 129 1.12 -6.80 -10.37
CA GLN A 129 0.18 -6.13 -11.28
C GLN A 129 0.11 -6.85 -12.64
N ALA A 130 1.23 -7.37 -13.14
CA ALA A 130 1.27 -8.14 -14.38
C ALA A 130 0.29 -9.33 -14.35
N ILE A 131 0.28 -10.11 -13.25
CA ILE A 131 -0.65 -11.24 -13.12
C ILE A 131 -2.10 -10.78 -13.19
N ARG A 132 -2.44 -9.64 -12.56
CA ARG A 132 -3.81 -9.11 -12.59
C ARG A 132 -4.23 -8.68 -13.99
N LEU A 133 -3.33 -8.00 -14.73
CA LEU A 133 -3.61 -7.54 -16.07
C LEU A 133 -3.66 -8.69 -17.09
N LEU A 134 -2.79 -9.69 -16.95
CA LEU A 134 -2.78 -10.89 -17.78
C LEU A 134 -4.02 -11.76 -17.63
N ALA A 135 -4.75 -11.63 -16.52
CA ALA A 135 -6.03 -12.33 -16.32
C ALA A 135 -7.16 -11.79 -17.23
N ASN A 136 -7.00 -10.58 -17.81
CA ASN A 136 -7.94 -10.01 -18.75
C ASN A 136 -7.45 -10.24 -20.19
N PRO A 137 -8.12 -11.09 -20.98
CA PRO A 137 -7.71 -11.41 -22.35
C PRO A 137 -7.84 -10.24 -23.34
N ASP A 138 -8.62 -9.21 -22.97
CA ASP A 138 -8.86 -8.05 -23.83
C ASP A 138 -7.69 -7.05 -23.80
N ILE A 139 -6.75 -7.18 -22.87
CA ILE A 139 -5.60 -6.29 -22.73
C ILE A 139 -4.39 -6.90 -23.46
N SER A 140 -3.85 -6.17 -24.44
CA SER A 140 -2.68 -6.65 -25.16
C SER A 140 -1.41 -6.63 -24.30
N ILE A 141 -0.45 -7.55 -24.60
CA ILE A 141 0.85 -7.58 -23.91
C ILE A 141 1.62 -6.26 -24.06
N ALA A 142 1.43 -5.54 -25.17
CA ALA A 142 2.05 -4.24 -25.38
C ALA A 142 1.56 -3.21 -24.35
N VAL A 143 0.23 -3.13 -24.17
CA VAL A 143 -0.40 -2.24 -23.18
C VAL A 143 0.03 -2.61 -21.77
N ILE A 144 0.06 -3.92 -21.45
CA ILE A 144 0.53 -4.40 -20.13
C ILE A 144 1.98 -3.97 -19.88
N SER A 145 2.86 -4.15 -20.88
CA SER A 145 4.28 -3.77 -20.77
C SER A 145 4.45 -2.28 -20.47
N GLU A 146 3.71 -1.43 -21.19
CA GLU A 146 3.72 0.02 -21.02
C GLU A 146 3.18 0.45 -19.63
N GLU A 147 2.03 -0.09 -19.22
CA GLU A 147 1.41 0.21 -17.92
C GLU A 147 2.31 -0.18 -16.75
N LEU A 148 3.10 -1.23 -16.90
CA LEU A 148 4.07 -1.67 -15.90
C LEU A 148 5.39 -0.87 -15.93
N GLY A 149 5.55 0.07 -16.86
CA GLY A 149 6.73 0.92 -16.97
C GLY A 149 7.94 0.23 -17.61
N TYR A 150 7.72 -0.74 -18.52
CA TYR A 150 8.78 -1.31 -19.35
C TYR A 150 8.90 -0.57 -20.66
N SER A 151 10.13 -0.37 -21.13
CA SER A 151 10.41 0.30 -22.40
C SER A 151 9.92 -0.46 -23.63
N ASP A 152 9.82 -1.78 -23.53
CA ASP A 152 9.36 -2.66 -24.58
C ASP A 152 8.88 -4.02 -24.05
N ILE A 153 8.16 -4.77 -24.90
CA ILE A 153 7.61 -6.08 -24.59
C ILE A 153 8.70 -7.13 -24.28
N GLY A 154 9.86 -7.01 -24.94
CA GLY A 154 10.98 -7.95 -24.76
C GLY A 154 11.53 -7.88 -23.34
N ASN A 155 11.76 -6.66 -22.84
CA ASN A 155 12.20 -6.39 -21.48
C ASN A 155 11.18 -6.88 -20.44
N PHE A 156 9.90 -6.65 -20.68
CA PHE A 156 8.83 -7.19 -19.82
C PHE A 156 8.86 -8.72 -19.78
N ARG A 157 8.88 -9.39 -20.95
CA ARG A 157 8.89 -10.86 -21.04
C ARG A 157 10.10 -11.47 -20.33
N GLN A 158 11.28 -10.89 -20.51
CA GLN A 158 12.49 -11.35 -19.86
C GLN A 158 12.39 -11.20 -18.34
N ALA A 159 11.93 -10.05 -17.86
CA ALA A 159 11.74 -9.78 -16.44
C ALA A 159 10.71 -10.73 -15.81
N PHE A 160 9.59 -10.97 -16.51
CA PHE A 160 8.53 -11.86 -16.07
C PHE A 160 9.01 -13.32 -15.96
N LYS A 161 9.66 -13.84 -17.02
CA LYS A 161 10.24 -15.18 -17.01
C LYS A 161 11.26 -15.36 -15.89
N LYS A 162 12.16 -14.39 -15.72
CA LYS A 162 13.17 -14.43 -14.66
C LYS A 162 12.55 -14.44 -13.26
N PHE A 163 11.51 -13.65 -13.06
CA PHE A 163 10.86 -13.51 -11.75
C PHE A 163 10.12 -14.79 -11.33
N TYR A 164 9.41 -15.42 -12.26
CA TYR A 164 8.65 -16.65 -12.02
C TYR A 164 9.42 -17.93 -12.35
N ALA A 165 10.74 -17.83 -12.60
CA ALA A 165 11.60 -18.97 -12.97
C ALA A 165 11.04 -19.82 -14.13
N MET A 166 10.37 -19.16 -15.10
CA MET A 166 9.84 -19.82 -16.29
C MET A 166 10.92 -19.92 -17.37
N THR A 167 11.07 -21.11 -17.97
CA THR A 167 11.99 -21.37 -19.09
C THR A 167 11.39 -20.98 -20.43
#